data_aebdba10aa90994d1536ed6d7dfc73d4
#
_entry.id   aebdba10aa90994d1536ed6d7dfc73d4
#
_cell.length_a   1.000
_cell.length_b   1.000
_cell.length_c   1.000
_cell.angle_alpha   90.00
_cell.angle_beta   90.00
_cell.angle_gamma   90.00
#
_symmetry.space_group_name_H-M   'P 1'
#
loop_
_entity.id
_entity.type
_entity.pdbx_description
1 polymer ?
#
loop_
_entity_poly.entity_id
_entity_poly.type
_entity_poly.pdbx_seq_one_letter_code
_entity_poly.pdbx_strand_id
1 'polypeptide(L)'
;MDKNTWIGFGLIAAIIIGFSFFNRPSKEELAERKRVQDSIAVVQAMEAEAKLVSEQLAQQLKAEQEENKNSEQIAEQVTALYGPFAPAAQSEEGMIVLENEKVRLGIARRGGRIAKAELKEYKAYGDSVNDLCLFEGEESQLGFTLITNNSRILSTENLYFRLAEQNTDTEGNSTLVMRLNTNIEDCYIDFIYSLPADEYMVSLSIQPRNMQWALAQNMASLEMHWNQLIPQQEKGRKFEEKYAQLQYMFVGGDVEKLSEVKADRTKESARLKWIAYKDQFFSTVLIAGDAFESTQMESTPQNAISGHIKEYKTTASLPFDITGKKNVDLKYYLGPNHYNTLKAYDKDVVSVEKLHLNELVPLGWKIVSWINKALVIPMFDLFMSWGLHIGLVILLMTLVIKLILLPFVWASNKSSAKMRVLKPQLDEINAKYPPEKMQERQQATMALYQRAGVSPMSGCLPMLFQFPVLMAMFWFLPTAIELRGQSLFWADDLSTYDAIITWNTPIPLFGTHLSLFCLIMTVVNIVYTHITMQSQSQGQEMKMMKWMMYLMPLMFLFFFNDYAAGLSYYYFVSLLITILQTIIFRWTTDDKKVLAEMEANAKKKGNQKKSGFAARLEAMQREQQRLAREQAKAQMRR
;
A
#
# COMPACT_ATOMS: atom_id res chain seq x y z
N MET A 1 18.41 -26.63 -28.36
CA MET A 1 17.13 -25.96 -28.03
C MET A 1 16.16 -26.26 -29.15
N ASP A 2 15.07 -26.95 -28.85
CA ASP A 2 14.09 -27.37 -29.85
C ASP A 2 13.24 -26.20 -30.37
N LYS A 3 12.80 -26.31 -31.65
CA LYS A 3 11.93 -25.32 -32.31
C LYS A 3 10.73 -24.88 -31.45
N ASN A 4 10.19 -25.81 -30.64
CA ASN A 4 9.04 -25.54 -29.77
C ASN A 4 9.36 -24.61 -28.58
N THR A 5 10.62 -24.59 -28.12
CA THR A 5 11.09 -23.68 -27.07
C THR A 5 11.16 -22.23 -27.59
N TRP A 6 11.60 -22.05 -28.83
CA TRP A 6 11.60 -20.75 -29.51
C TRP A 6 10.18 -20.23 -29.79
N ILE A 7 9.24 -21.15 -30.11
CA ILE A 7 7.83 -20.80 -30.29
C ILE A 7 7.21 -20.35 -28.96
N GLY A 8 7.56 -21.01 -27.82
CA GLY A 8 7.11 -20.60 -26.49
C GLY A 8 7.62 -19.20 -26.09
N PHE A 9 8.91 -18.91 -26.32
CA PHE A 9 9.45 -17.57 -26.10
C PHE A 9 8.87 -16.53 -27.06
N GLY A 10 8.65 -16.90 -28.33
CA GLY A 10 7.98 -16.05 -29.31
C GLY A 10 6.55 -15.71 -28.93
N LEU A 11 5.80 -16.66 -28.35
CA LEU A 11 4.43 -16.46 -27.89
C LEU A 11 4.38 -15.55 -26.64
N ILE A 12 5.28 -15.71 -25.69
CA ILE A 12 5.40 -14.83 -24.52
C ILE A 12 5.80 -13.41 -24.95
N ALA A 13 6.78 -13.30 -25.85
CA ALA A 13 7.17 -12.00 -26.42
C ALA A 13 6.02 -11.35 -27.22
N ALA A 14 5.26 -12.13 -28.00
CA ALA A 14 4.10 -11.65 -28.74
C ALA A 14 2.96 -11.20 -27.82
N ILE A 15 2.73 -11.88 -26.68
CA ILE A 15 1.75 -11.48 -25.67
C ILE A 15 2.18 -10.15 -25.01
N ILE A 16 3.46 -10.00 -24.65
CA ILE A 16 3.99 -8.77 -24.05
C ILE A 16 3.92 -7.61 -25.05
N ILE A 17 4.29 -7.85 -26.30
CA ILE A 17 4.24 -6.83 -27.38
C ILE A 17 2.77 -6.51 -27.71
N GLY A 18 1.88 -7.52 -27.77
CA GLY A 18 0.44 -7.34 -27.97
C GLY A 18 -0.20 -6.50 -26.86
N PHE A 19 0.11 -6.82 -25.60
CA PHE A 19 -0.37 -6.07 -24.45
C PHE A 19 0.15 -4.60 -24.46
N SER A 20 1.41 -4.40 -24.85
CA SER A 20 2.00 -3.06 -25.03
C SER A 20 1.37 -2.27 -26.19
N PHE A 21 0.88 -2.96 -27.23
CA PHE A 21 0.23 -2.33 -28.38
C PHE A 21 -1.24 -1.97 -28.09
N PHE A 22 -1.95 -2.84 -27.35
CA PHE A 22 -3.35 -2.60 -26.94
C PHE A 22 -3.48 -1.49 -25.88
N ASN A 23 -2.43 -1.23 -25.09
CA ASN A 23 -2.41 -0.18 -24.06
C ASN A 23 -1.83 1.15 -24.54
N ARG A 24 -1.65 1.36 -25.84
CA ARG A 24 -1.27 2.69 -26.36
C ARG A 24 -2.47 3.64 -26.27
N PRO A 25 -2.31 4.82 -25.65
CA PRO A 25 -3.38 5.81 -25.57
C PRO A 25 -3.78 6.27 -26.98
N SER A 26 -5.07 6.51 -27.17
CA SER A 26 -5.62 6.97 -28.46
C SER A 26 -5.11 8.39 -28.80
N LYS A 27 -5.13 8.76 -30.09
CA LYS A 27 -4.74 10.11 -30.52
C LYS A 27 -5.62 11.20 -29.89
N GLU A 28 -6.88 10.88 -29.58
CA GLU A 28 -7.82 11.78 -28.92
C GLU A 28 -7.46 11.97 -27.43
N GLU A 29 -7.12 10.91 -26.71
CA GLU A 29 -6.60 10.99 -25.34
C GLU A 29 -5.29 11.78 -25.23
N LEU A 30 -4.42 11.67 -26.22
CA LEU A 30 -3.17 12.46 -26.29
C LEU A 30 -3.45 13.96 -26.56
N ALA A 31 -4.45 14.26 -27.39
CA ALA A 31 -4.83 15.65 -27.70
C ALA A 31 -5.54 16.32 -26.51
N GLU A 32 -6.38 15.57 -25.79
CA GLU A 32 -7.06 16.03 -24.58
C GLU A 32 -6.06 16.27 -23.43
N ARG A 33 -5.09 15.36 -23.25
CA ARG A 33 -3.98 15.55 -22.30
C ARG A 33 -3.15 16.81 -22.59
N LYS A 34 -2.88 17.08 -23.87
CA LYS A 34 -2.13 18.26 -24.26
C LYS A 34 -2.91 19.55 -23.95
N ARG A 35 -4.23 19.57 -24.19
CA ARG A 35 -5.09 20.71 -23.85
C ARG A 35 -5.18 20.95 -22.34
N VAL A 36 -5.30 19.87 -21.54
CA VAL A 36 -5.32 19.97 -20.08
C VAL A 36 -3.94 20.43 -19.57
N GLN A 37 -2.87 19.90 -20.14
CA GLN A 37 -1.50 20.29 -19.79
C GLN A 37 -1.19 21.76 -20.14
N ASP A 38 -1.67 22.22 -21.30
CA ASP A 38 -1.54 23.63 -21.70
C ASP A 38 -2.38 24.56 -20.79
N SER A 39 -3.57 24.14 -20.34
CA SER A 39 -4.39 24.90 -19.39
C SER A 39 -3.76 24.95 -17.98
N ILE A 40 -3.21 23.83 -17.50
CA ILE A 40 -2.49 23.75 -16.22
C ILE A 40 -1.21 24.59 -16.29
N ALA A 41 -0.49 24.56 -17.41
CA ALA A 41 0.71 25.38 -17.60
C ALA A 41 0.39 26.89 -17.56
N VAL A 42 -0.75 27.30 -18.11
CA VAL A 42 -1.21 28.71 -18.06
C VAL A 42 -1.59 29.11 -16.63
N VAL A 43 -2.29 28.26 -15.89
CA VAL A 43 -2.65 28.53 -14.48
C VAL A 43 -1.39 28.55 -13.61
N GLN A 44 -0.48 27.59 -13.77
CA GLN A 44 0.80 27.56 -13.05
C GLN A 44 1.70 28.74 -13.41
N ALA A 45 1.67 29.21 -14.67
CA ALA A 45 2.38 30.40 -15.06
C ALA A 45 1.80 31.66 -14.41
N MET A 46 0.46 31.77 -14.31
CA MET A 46 -0.20 32.88 -13.62
C MET A 46 0.05 32.82 -12.10
N GLU A 47 0.02 31.65 -11.48
CA GLU A 47 0.36 31.47 -10.06
C GLU A 47 1.86 31.76 -9.80
N ALA A 48 2.75 31.28 -10.68
CA ALA A 48 4.18 31.58 -10.59
C ALA A 48 4.45 33.08 -10.79
N GLU A 49 3.74 33.74 -11.70
CA GLU A 49 3.84 35.18 -11.92
C GLU A 49 3.31 35.98 -10.73
N ALA A 50 2.16 35.55 -10.14
CA ALA A 50 1.63 36.13 -8.92
C ALA A 50 2.58 35.95 -7.72
N LYS A 51 3.19 34.76 -7.60
CA LYS A 51 4.20 34.46 -6.58
C LYS A 51 5.48 35.28 -6.77
N LEU A 52 5.97 35.36 -8.01
CA LEU A 52 7.12 36.22 -8.37
C LEU A 52 6.87 37.70 -8.10
N VAL A 53 5.68 38.20 -8.43
CA VAL A 53 5.29 39.57 -8.14
C VAL A 53 5.20 39.81 -6.61
N SER A 54 4.67 38.87 -5.86
CA SER A 54 4.60 38.97 -4.39
C SER A 54 6.00 38.86 -3.74
N GLU A 55 6.90 38.01 -4.26
CA GLU A 55 8.28 37.90 -3.78
C GLU A 55 9.13 39.10 -4.17
N GLN A 56 8.98 39.62 -5.38
CA GLN A 56 9.65 40.85 -5.82
C GLN A 56 9.20 42.05 -5.01
N LEU A 57 7.89 42.12 -4.70
CA LEU A 57 7.35 43.16 -3.89
C LEU A 57 7.83 43.07 -2.42
N ALA A 58 7.91 41.83 -1.88
CA ALA A 58 8.46 41.61 -0.54
C ALA A 58 9.97 41.91 -0.49
N GLN A 59 10.73 41.65 -1.58
CA GLN A 59 12.13 42.03 -1.68
C GLN A 59 12.30 43.55 -1.85
N GLN A 60 11.43 44.22 -2.62
CA GLN A 60 11.43 45.66 -2.76
C GLN A 60 11.08 46.36 -1.43
N LEU A 61 10.10 45.85 -0.68
CA LEU A 61 9.75 46.34 0.65
C LEU A 61 10.89 46.13 1.66
N LYS A 62 11.65 45.04 1.59
CA LYS A 62 12.86 44.83 2.39
C LYS A 62 13.99 45.79 2.01
N ALA A 63 14.21 46.01 0.71
CA ALA A 63 15.23 46.94 0.22
C ALA A 63 14.89 48.41 0.51
N GLU A 64 13.61 48.80 0.46
CA GLU A 64 13.14 50.12 0.82
C GLU A 64 13.15 50.37 2.35
N GLN A 65 13.12 49.34 3.18
CA GLN A 65 13.34 49.43 4.63
C GLN A 65 14.80 49.72 5.00
N GLU A 66 15.76 49.29 4.19
CA GLU A 66 17.20 49.64 4.37
C GLU A 66 17.53 51.06 3.92
N GLU A 67 16.74 51.67 3.05
CA GLU A 67 16.88 53.07 2.60
C GLU A 67 15.86 54.00 3.25
N ASN A 68 15.86 54.15 4.54
CA ASN A 68 15.32 55.31 5.34
C ASN A 68 14.13 56.06 4.72
N LYS A 69 13.07 55.39 4.25
CA LYS A 69 11.83 55.97 3.77
C LYS A 69 10.71 55.82 4.80
N ASN A 70 10.03 56.93 5.02
CA ASN A 70 8.92 57.21 5.95
C ASN A 70 8.07 55.96 6.31
N SER A 71 8.04 55.60 7.59
CA SER A 71 7.23 54.51 8.14
C SER A 71 5.73 54.61 7.79
N GLU A 72 5.23 55.82 7.54
CA GLU A 72 3.84 56.07 7.12
C GLU A 72 3.57 55.57 5.68
N GLN A 73 4.48 55.74 4.73
CA GLN A 73 4.28 55.29 3.36
C GLN A 73 4.29 53.76 3.24
N ILE A 74 5.12 53.07 4.04
CA ILE A 74 5.14 51.63 4.12
C ILE A 74 3.83 51.10 4.72
N ALA A 75 3.33 51.72 5.78
CA ALA A 75 2.05 51.36 6.41
C ALA A 75 0.86 51.56 5.45
N GLU A 76 0.86 52.62 4.64
CA GLU A 76 -0.16 52.86 3.61
C GLU A 76 -0.09 51.78 2.49
N GLN A 77 1.09 51.40 2.02
CA GLN A 77 1.27 50.36 1.02
C GLN A 77 0.83 48.99 1.53
N VAL A 78 1.21 48.60 2.76
CA VAL A 78 0.77 47.39 3.40
C VAL A 78 -0.75 47.37 3.56
N THR A 79 -1.33 48.46 4.02
CA THR A 79 -2.80 48.56 4.13
C THR A 79 -3.48 48.52 2.76
N ALA A 80 -2.86 49.09 1.75
CA ALA A 80 -3.33 49.02 0.37
C ALA A 80 -3.34 47.60 -0.16
N LEU A 81 -2.38 46.75 0.21
CA LEU A 81 -2.24 45.36 -0.27
C LEU A 81 -3.10 44.36 0.53
N TYR A 82 -3.03 44.44 1.86
CA TYR A 82 -3.61 43.46 2.76
C TYR A 82 -4.97 43.87 3.32
N GLY A 83 -5.39 45.12 3.10
CA GLY A 83 -6.66 45.63 3.60
C GLY A 83 -6.81 45.49 5.12
N PRO A 84 -7.92 44.89 5.61
CA PRO A 84 -8.13 44.68 7.03
C PRO A 84 -7.04 43.84 7.72
N PHE A 85 -6.32 43.01 6.98
CA PHE A 85 -5.27 42.11 7.49
C PHE A 85 -3.88 42.76 7.50
N ALA A 86 -3.75 44.06 7.28
CA ALA A 86 -2.47 44.75 7.31
C ALA A 86 -1.64 44.47 8.59
N PRO A 87 -2.22 44.36 9.81
CA PRO A 87 -1.47 44.01 11.02
C PRO A 87 -0.86 42.62 11.01
N ALA A 88 -1.34 41.72 10.14
CA ALA A 88 -0.85 40.35 9.97
C ALA A 88 0.11 40.20 8.79
N ALA A 89 0.41 41.26 8.03
CA ALA A 89 1.28 41.22 6.87
C ALA A 89 2.76 41.04 7.24
N GLN A 90 3.16 41.47 8.43
CA GLN A 90 4.53 41.43 8.91
C GLN A 90 4.58 41.05 10.39
N SER A 91 5.48 40.13 10.74
CA SER A 91 5.80 39.77 12.13
C SER A 91 7.13 39.00 12.13
N GLU A 92 7.68 38.77 13.31
CA GLU A 92 8.84 37.90 13.48
C GLU A 92 8.48 36.47 13.09
N GLU A 93 9.34 35.85 12.29
CA GLU A 93 9.28 34.41 12.01
C GLU A 93 9.52 33.63 13.30
N GLY A 94 8.96 32.44 13.37
CA GLY A 94 9.16 31.55 14.51
C GLY A 94 8.15 30.44 14.58
N MET A 95 8.47 29.42 15.35
CA MET A 95 7.58 28.28 15.62
C MET A 95 7.27 28.21 17.11
N ILE A 96 6.05 27.82 17.43
CA ILE A 96 5.59 27.55 18.79
C ILE A 96 5.39 26.05 18.91
N VAL A 97 5.93 25.46 19.97
CA VAL A 97 5.87 24.02 20.17
C VAL A 97 4.59 23.63 20.90
N LEU A 98 3.89 22.66 20.35
CA LEU A 98 2.77 21.95 20.97
C LEU A 98 3.12 20.46 21.02
N GLU A 99 3.20 19.86 22.20
CA GLU A 99 3.65 18.48 22.35
C GLU A 99 2.88 17.70 23.41
N ASN A 100 2.88 16.40 23.24
CA ASN A 100 2.42 15.41 24.22
C ASN A 100 3.47 14.26 24.35
N GLU A 101 3.09 13.12 24.89
CA GLU A 101 3.99 11.97 25.02
C GLU A 101 4.43 11.37 23.69
N LYS A 102 3.58 11.41 22.65
CA LYS A 102 3.78 10.75 21.35
C LYS A 102 4.31 11.66 20.25
N VAL A 103 3.86 12.90 20.21
CA VAL A 103 4.17 13.82 19.10
C VAL A 103 4.70 15.16 19.62
N ARG A 104 5.58 15.77 18.81
CA ARG A 104 6.04 17.15 18.97
C ARG A 104 5.73 17.90 17.68
N LEU A 105 4.91 18.94 17.78
CA LEU A 105 4.46 19.76 16.66
C LEU A 105 5.06 21.16 16.75
N GLY A 106 5.59 21.65 15.65
CA GLY A 106 6.01 23.04 15.50
C GLY A 106 4.94 23.82 14.72
N ILE A 107 4.26 24.75 15.38
CA ILE A 107 3.25 25.61 14.76
C ILE A 107 3.93 26.90 14.31
N ALA A 108 4.01 27.12 13.00
CA ALA A 108 4.64 28.32 12.45
C ALA A 108 3.74 29.54 12.65
N ARG A 109 4.33 30.70 13.01
CA ARG A 109 3.61 31.95 13.05
C ARG A 109 3.12 32.39 11.68
N ARG A 110 3.92 32.15 10.63
CA ARG A 110 3.50 32.32 9.23
C ARG A 110 2.55 31.22 8.83
N GLY A 111 1.34 31.59 8.46
CA GLY A 111 0.28 30.66 8.08
C GLY A 111 -0.50 30.08 9.25
N GLY A 112 0.01 30.16 10.49
CA GLY A 112 -0.61 29.52 11.65
C GLY A 112 -0.67 28.00 11.58
N ARG A 113 0.12 27.37 10.71
CA ARG A 113 0.06 25.94 10.32
C ARG A 113 1.01 25.06 11.10
N ILE A 114 0.76 23.76 11.12
CA ILE A 114 1.75 22.77 11.56
C ILE A 114 2.86 22.72 10.50
N ALA A 115 4.04 23.24 10.83
CA ALA A 115 5.20 23.28 9.95
C ALA A 115 6.24 22.19 10.27
N LYS A 116 6.14 21.56 11.43
CA LYS A 116 6.99 20.44 11.84
C LYS A 116 6.18 19.42 12.60
N ALA A 117 6.39 18.13 12.30
CA ALA A 117 5.76 17.03 13.03
C ALA A 117 6.77 15.92 13.30
N GLU A 118 7.10 15.71 14.58
CA GLU A 118 8.02 14.67 15.05
C GLU A 118 7.26 13.63 15.86
N LEU A 119 7.61 12.34 15.63
CA LEU A 119 7.07 11.20 16.36
C LEU A 119 8.11 10.70 17.37
N LYS A 120 7.87 10.90 18.67
CA LYS A 120 8.81 10.62 19.75
C LYS A 120 9.11 9.12 19.96
N GLU A 121 8.16 8.25 19.59
CA GLU A 121 8.29 6.79 19.73
C GLU A 121 9.08 6.14 18.58
N TYR A 122 9.38 6.88 17.51
CA TYR A 122 10.05 6.36 16.32
C TYR A 122 11.33 7.13 16.03
N LYS A 123 12.31 6.43 15.49
CA LYS A 123 13.59 7.05 15.08
C LYS A 123 13.68 7.16 13.57
N ALA A 124 14.41 8.17 13.10
CA ALA A 124 14.73 8.32 11.69
C ALA A 124 15.54 7.11 11.21
N TYR A 125 15.36 6.71 9.95
CA TYR A 125 16.10 5.57 9.41
C TYR A 125 17.61 5.84 9.42
N GLY A 126 18.37 4.87 9.93
CA GLY A 126 19.84 5.00 10.06
C GLY A 126 20.34 5.97 11.12
N ASP A 127 19.42 6.60 11.87
CA ASP A 127 19.75 7.50 12.98
C ASP A 127 19.06 7.04 14.26
N SER A 128 19.85 6.64 15.25
CA SER A 128 19.33 6.19 16.55
C SER A 128 19.07 7.33 17.53
N VAL A 129 19.46 8.55 17.20
CA VAL A 129 19.40 9.72 18.11
C VAL A 129 18.15 10.56 17.84
N ASN A 130 17.93 10.96 16.58
CA ASN A 130 16.86 11.88 16.23
C ASN A 130 15.51 11.17 16.12
N ASP A 131 14.46 11.84 16.59
CA ASP A 131 13.08 11.42 16.43
C ASP A 131 12.68 11.47 14.96
N LEU A 132 11.75 10.63 14.56
CA LEU A 132 11.27 10.59 13.18
C LEU A 132 10.48 11.87 12.87
N CYS A 133 10.90 12.61 11.86
CA CYS A 133 10.20 13.79 11.37
C CYS A 133 9.35 13.43 10.14
N LEU A 134 8.04 13.66 10.21
CA LEU A 134 7.12 13.43 9.09
C LEU A 134 7.28 14.49 8.01
N PHE A 135 7.53 15.73 8.41
CA PHE A 135 7.80 16.87 7.54
C PHE A 135 8.34 18.04 8.37
N GLU A 136 9.11 18.92 7.73
CA GLU A 136 9.66 20.13 8.35
C GLU A 136 9.64 21.32 7.39
N GLY A 137 9.31 22.49 7.93
CA GLY A 137 9.35 23.76 7.20
C GLY A 137 8.35 23.84 6.04
N GLU A 138 8.87 24.00 4.84
CA GLU A 138 8.07 24.15 3.61
C GLU A 138 7.63 22.81 3.00
N GLU A 139 8.02 21.69 3.58
CA GLU A 139 7.60 20.37 3.12
C GLU A 139 6.11 20.10 3.34
N SER A 140 5.48 20.79 4.29
CA SER A 140 4.04 20.73 4.49
C SER A 140 3.46 22.14 4.57
N GLN A 141 2.57 22.46 3.66
CA GLN A 141 1.88 23.75 3.58
C GLN A 141 0.38 23.52 3.67
N LEU A 142 -0.26 24.18 4.64
CA LEU A 142 -1.71 24.28 4.70
C LEU A 142 -2.07 25.76 4.76
N GLY A 143 -2.90 26.19 3.82
CA GLY A 143 -3.40 27.56 3.77
C GLY A 143 -4.87 27.64 3.41
N PHE A 144 -5.45 28.80 3.68
CA PHE A 144 -6.85 29.08 3.36
C PHE A 144 -6.95 30.40 2.62
N THR A 145 -7.81 30.43 1.60
CA THR A 145 -8.09 31.64 0.82
C THR A 145 -9.14 32.50 1.52
N LEU A 146 -8.80 33.74 1.81
CA LEU A 146 -9.68 34.74 2.38
C LEU A 146 -10.01 35.82 1.34
N ILE A 147 -11.31 36.11 1.15
CA ILE A 147 -11.77 37.17 0.26
C ILE A 147 -12.23 38.34 1.13
N THR A 148 -11.53 39.45 1.04
CA THR A 148 -11.84 40.63 1.84
C THR A 148 -13.05 41.42 1.30
N ASN A 149 -13.63 42.27 2.11
CA ASN A 149 -14.78 43.13 1.74
C ASN A 149 -14.48 44.11 0.59
N ASN A 150 -13.20 44.41 0.34
CA ASN A 150 -12.73 45.20 -0.81
C ASN A 150 -12.23 44.31 -1.99
N SER A 151 -12.72 43.07 -2.06
CA SER A 151 -12.48 42.10 -3.16
C SER A 151 -11.00 41.69 -3.36
N ARG A 152 -10.20 41.72 -2.30
CA ARG A 152 -8.83 41.18 -2.35
C ARG A 152 -8.83 39.74 -1.97
N ILE A 153 -8.00 38.96 -2.64
CA ILE A 153 -7.78 37.56 -2.37
C ILE A 153 -6.46 37.42 -1.62
N LEU A 154 -6.51 36.91 -0.41
CA LEU A 154 -5.36 36.70 0.46
C LEU A 154 -5.26 35.23 0.84
N SER A 155 -4.05 34.65 0.84
CA SER A 155 -3.78 33.35 1.42
C SER A 155 -3.28 33.49 2.85
N THR A 156 -3.81 32.69 3.78
CA THR A 156 -3.33 32.66 5.17
C THR A 156 -1.85 32.27 5.24
N GLU A 157 -1.31 31.53 4.27
CA GLU A 157 0.11 31.16 4.20
C GLU A 157 1.05 32.36 4.23
N ASN A 158 0.58 33.50 3.74
CA ASN A 158 1.34 34.75 3.68
C ASN A 158 1.04 35.71 4.84
N LEU A 159 0.23 35.26 5.80
CA LEU A 159 -0.18 36.07 6.95
C LEU A 159 0.44 35.52 8.24
N TYR A 160 0.76 36.43 9.17
CA TYR A 160 1.37 36.06 10.44
C TYR A 160 0.35 36.02 11.56
N PHE A 161 0.32 34.89 12.24
CA PHE A 161 -0.48 34.66 13.43
C PHE A 161 0.31 34.97 14.68
N ARG A 162 -0.36 35.45 15.71
CA ARG A 162 0.22 35.72 17.03
C ARG A 162 -0.26 34.65 18.01
N LEU A 163 0.60 34.27 18.94
CA LEU A 163 0.20 33.46 20.08
C LEU A 163 -0.78 34.23 20.94
N ALA A 164 -2.01 33.76 21.06
CA ALA A 164 -3.03 34.36 21.94
C ALA A 164 -3.06 33.64 23.29
N GLU A 165 -2.99 32.28 23.27
CA GLU A 165 -3.03 31.49 24.50
C GLU A 165 -2.30 30.15 24.26
N GLN A 166 -1.62 29.65 25.30
CA GLN A 166 -1.07 28.29 25.36
C GLN A 166 -1.26 27.77 26.78
N ASN A 167 -1.89 26.60 26.87
CA ASN A 167 -2.18 25.98 28.16
C ASN A 167 -1.97 24.44 28.04
N THR A 168 -1.52 23.84 29.14
CA THR A 168 -1.51 22.40 29.31
C THR A 168 -2.22 22.08 30.62
N ASP A 169 -3.25 21.23 30.54
CA ASP A 169 -4.04 20.90 31.72
C ASP A 169 -3.32 19.86 32.62
N THR A 170 -3.92 19.54 33.74
CA THR A 170 -3.37 18.55 34.71
C THR A 170 -3.36 17.11 34.19
N GLU A 171 -4.11 16.83 33.12
CA GLU A 171 -4.18 15.53 32.46
C GLU A 171 -3.18 15.41 31.31
N GLY A 172 -2.43 16.49 31.00
CA GLY A 172 -1.44 16.55 29.95
C GLY A 172 -2.00 16.92 28.56
N ASN A 173 -3.29 17.30 28.47
CA ASN A 173 -3.86 17.80 27.22
C ASN A 173 -3.37 19.23 26.98
N SER A 174 -2.82 19.47 25.81
CA SER A 174 -2.24 20.75 25.42
C SER A 174 -3.14 21.50 24.45
N THR A 175 -3.35 22.78 24.69
CA THR A 175 -4.12 23.68 23.82
C THR A 175 -3.27 24.88 23.44
N LEU A 176 -3.33 25.29 22.19
CA LEU A 176 -2.62 26.41 21.60
C LEU A 176 -3.58 27.24 20.74
N VAL A 177 -3.68 28.54 20.99
CA VAL A 177 -4.49 29.48 20.21
C VAL A 177 -3.60 30.42 19.42
N MET A 178 -3.67 30.33 18.10
CA MET A 178 -2.98 31.21 17.16
C MET A 178 -3.99 32.16 16.54
N ARG A 179 -3.81 33.47 16.76
CA ARG A 179 -4.75 34.52 16.33
C ARG A 179 -4.26 35.28 15.11
N LEU A 180 -5.10 35.33 14.10
CA LEU A 180 -4.97 36.21 12.94
C LEU A 180 -5.72 37.50 13.18
N ASN A 181 -4.99 38.58 13.49
CA ASN A 181 -5.56 39.88 13.80
C ASN A 181 -5.91 40.66 12.54
N THR A 182 -6.95 41.49 12.66
CA THR A 182 -7.26 42.56 11.69
C THR A 182 -7.02 43.94 12.32
N ASN A 183 -7.15 45.01 11.51
CA ASN A 183 -7.13 46.39 11.99
C ASN A 183 -8.49 46.87 12.54
N ILE A 184 -9.47 45.96 12.61
CA ILE A 184 -10.82 46.22 13.14
C ILE A 184 -10.88 45.61 14.55
N GLU A 185 -11.35 46.40 15.51
CA GLU A 185 -11.47 45.93 16.90
C GLU A 185 -12.41 44.73 17.02
N ASP A 186 -12.05 43.73 17.83
CA ASP A 186 -12.79 42.49 18.04
C ASP A 186 -13.09 41.67 16.76
N CYS A 187 -12.32 41.92 15.70
CA CYS A 187 -12.43 41.23 14.43
C CYS A 187 -11.15 40.40 14.15
N TYR A 188 -11.22 39.05 14.29
CA TYR A 188 -10.06 38.18 14.16
C TYR A 188 -10.49 36.73 13.83
N ILE A 189 -9.52 35.91 13.46
CA ILE A 189 -9.69 34.44 13.29
C ILE A 189 -8.73 33.74 14.24
N ASP A 190 -9.26 32.85 15.07
CA ASP A 190 -8.47 31.99 15.93
C ASP A 190 -8.32 30.59 15.33
N PHE A 191 -7.09 30.09 15.26
CA PHE A 191 -6.75 28.70 14.99
C PHE A 191 -6.44 28.05 16.34
N ILE A 192 -7.36 27.21 16.81
CA ILE A 192 -7.26 26.55 18.12
C ILE A 192 -6.82 25.10 17.87
N TYR A 193 -5.59 24.81 18.27
CA TYR A 193 -5.05 23.47 18.29
C TYR A 193 -5.27 22.83 19.65
N SER A 194 -5.78 21.59 19.66
CA SER A 194 -5.96 20.81 20.89
C SER A 194 -5.39 19.41 20.68
N LEU A 195 -4.42 19.05 21.53
CA LEU A 195 -3.66 17.81 21.47
C LEU A 195 -3.82 17.05 22.80
N PRO A 196 -4.56 15.93 22.83
CA PRO A 196 -4.67 15.09 24.02
C PRO A 196 -3.34 14.46 24.43
N ALA A 197 -3.19 14.08 25.69
CA ALA A 197 -1.94 13.67 26.31
C ALA A 197 -1.26 12.48 25.64
N ASP A 198 -2.02 11.45 25.26
CA ASP A 198 -1.51 10.17 24.72
C ASP A 198 -2.16 9.83 23.37
N GLU A 199 -2.14 10.80 22.42
CA GLU A 199 -2.81 10.64 21.13
C GLU A 199 -1.93 11.13 19.96
N TYR A 200 -2.15 10.52 18.78
CA TYR A 200 -1.60 10.99 17.51
C TYR A 200 -2.56 11.95 16.78
N MET A 201 -3.73 12.21 17.35
CA MET A 201 -4.78 13.02 16.75
C MET A 201 -4.77 14.41 17.36
N VAL A 202 -4.53 15.46 16.58
CA VAL A 202 -4.65 16.85 16.96
C VAL A 202 -5.86 17.48 16.30
N SER A 203 -6.69 18.18 17.06
CA SER A 203 -7.82 18.94 16.54
C SER A 203 -7.39 20.36 16.19
N LEU A 204 -7.94 20.90 15.09
CA LEU A 204 -7.81 22.30 14.67
C LEU A 204 -9.22 22.86 14.50
N SER A 205 -9.61 23.83 15.33
CA SER A 205 -10.86 24.57 15.18
C SER A 205 -10.55 25.99 14.69
N ILE A 206 -11.07 26.34 13.53
CA ILE A 206 -10.96 27.70 12.96
C ILE A 206 -12.19 28.46 13.39
N GLN A 207 -11.99 29.46 14.23
CA GLN A 207 -13.05 30.28 14.84
C GLN A 207 -12.98 31.71 14.35
N PRO A 208 -13.81 32.12 13.39
CA PRO A 208 -13.93 33.52 12.99
C PRO A 208 -14.72 34.28 14.05
N ARG A 209 -14.31 35.52 14.34
CA ARG A 209 -15.05 36.44 15.21
C ARG A 209 -15.27 37.75 14.52
N ASN A 210 -16.53 38.10 14.37
CA ASN A 210 -16.98 39.36 13.73
C ASN A 210 -16.41 39.59 12.32
N MET A 211 -16.07 38.52 11.59
CA MET A 211 -15.38 38.61 10.30
C MET A 211 -16.23 39.19 9.17
N GLN A 212 -17.54 39.36 9.38
CA GLN A 212 -18.43 40.05 8.44
C GLN A 212 -18.01 41.52 8.16
N TRP A 213 -17.15 42.10 9.01
CA TRP A 213 -16.62 43.44 8.80
C TRP A 213 -15.33 43.46 7.96
N ALA A 214 -14.60 42.35 7.90
CA ALA A 214 -13.33 42.27 7.19
C ALA A 214 -13.42 41.45 5.90
N LEU A 215 -14.29 40.44 5.85
CA LEU A 215 -14.46 39.51 4.71
C LEU A 215 -15.68 39.88 3.88
N ALA A 216 -15.70 39.39 2.64
CA ALA A 216 -16.82 39.52 1.72
C ALA A 216 -18.07 38.83 2.29
N GLN A 217 -19.21 39.53 2.29
CA GLN A 217 -20.44 39.04 2.91
C GLN A 217 -21.01 37.77 2.23
N ASN A 218 -20.65 37.51 0.99
CA ASN A 218 -21.03 36.32 0.22
C ASN A 218 -20.07 35.14 0.38
N MET A 219 -19.05 35.25 1.25
CA MET A 219 -18.10 34.17 1.51
C MET A 219 -18.73 33.10 2.40
N ALA A 220 -19.30 32.08 1.78
CA ALA A 220 -19.96 30.96 2.44
C ALA A 220 -19.08 29.69 2.49
N SER A 221 -17.92 29.73 1.87
CA SER A 221 -16.93 28.63 1.85
C SER A 221 -15.52 29.15 2.00
N LEU A 222 -14.70 28.33 2.67
CA LEU A 222 -13.27 28.54 2.86
C LEU A 222 -12.53 27.55 1.95
N GLU A 223 -11.82 28.06 0.96
CA GLU A 223 -10.98 27.24 0.09
C GLU A 223 -9.68 26.93 0.81
N MET A 224 -9.36 25.65 0.90
CA MET A 224 -8.19 25.08 1.55
C MET A 224 -7.19 24.61 0.50
N HIS A 225 -5.93 24.96 0.65
CA HIS A 225 -4.81 24.43 -0.11
C HIS A 225 -3.90 23.65 0.82
N TRP A 226 -3.70 22.37 0.54
CA TRP A 226 -2.82 21.51 1.32
C TRP A 226 -1.82 20.83 0.43
N ASN A 227 -0.55 21.14 0.62
CA ASN A 227 0.59 20.55 -0.08
C ASN A 227 1.50 19.83 0.90
N GLN A 228 2.02 18.66 0.52
CA GLN A 228 3.05 18.00 1.31
C GLN A 228 4.01 17.22 0.41
N LEU A 229 5.30 17.48 0.62
CA LEU A 229 6.39 16.64 0.15
C LEU A 229 6.59 15.49 1.14
N ILE A 230 6.58 14.26 0.66
CA ILE A 230 6.80 13.08 1.50
C ILE A 230 8.30 12.76 1.48
N PRO A 231 9.03 12.96 2.61
CA PRO A 231 10.44 12.64 2.68
C PRO A 231 10.65 11.13 2.62
N GLN A 232 11.80 10.70 2.10
CA GLN A 232 12.17 9.28 2.14
C GLN A 232 12.52 8.90 3.58
N GLN A 233 11.76 8.00 4.17
CA GLN A 233 11.91 7.53 5.56
C GLN A 233 12.58 6.16 5.65
N GLU A 234 12.65 5.40 4.55
CA GLU A 234 13.08 4.01 4.57
C GLU A 234 14.25 3.77 3.59
N LYS A 235 15.02 2.70 3.82
CA LYS A 235 16.18 2.32 3.00
C LYS A 235 15.81 2.04 1.54
N GLY A 236 14.68 1.40 1.33
CA GLY A 236 14.27 0.89 0.04
C GLY A 236 13.33 1.81 -0.71
N ARG A 237 13.82 2.92 -1.31
CA ARG A 237 13.00 3.91 -2.02
C ARG A 237 11.92 3.32 -2.95
N LYS A 238 12.26 2.35 -3.81
CA LYS A 238 11.28 1.73 -4.73
C LYS A 238 10.13 1.05 -4.00
N PHE A 239 10.44 0.46 -2.85
CA PHE A 239 9.46 -0.25 -2.06
C PHE A 239 8.58 0.73 -1.30
N GLU A 240 9.16 1.74 -0.69
CA GLU A 240 8.48 2.83 -0.01
C GLU A 240 7.56 3.60 -0.98
N GLU A 241 8.06 3.98 -2.17
CA GLU A 241 7.29 4.64 -3.24
C GLU A 241 6.03 3.85 -3.65
N LYS A 242 6.10 2.51 -3.65
CA LYS A 242 4.97 1.64 -3.94
C LYS A 242 3.86 1.72 -2.88
N TYR A 243 4.22 1.97 -1.61
CA TYR A 243 3.29 2.08 -0.49
C TYR A 243 2.87 3.52 -0.19
N ALA A 244 3.65 4.51 -0.64
CA ALA A 244 3.28 5.91 -0.56
C ALA A 244 2.12 6.21 -1.52
N GLN A 245 0.92 6.50 -0.96
CA GLN A 245 -0.34 6.63 -1.72
C GLN A 245 -1.22 7.73 -1.13
N LEU A 246 -1.81 8.56 -1.98
CA LEU A 246 -2.89 9.43 -1.57
C LEU A 246 -4.18 8.60 -1.48
N GLN A 247 -4.77 8.58 -0.28
CA GLN A 247 -6.03 7.88 -0.01
C GLN A 247 -7.06 8.86 0.53
N TYR A 248 -8.33 8.55 0.36
CA TYR A 248 -9.42 9.40 0.82
C TYR A 248 -10.67 8.56 1.11
N MET A 249 -11.53 9.08 1.99
CA MET A 249 -12.79 8.46 2.36
C MET A 249 -13.96 9.37 2.01
N PHE A 250 -14.97 8.81 1.37
CA PHE A 250 -16.24 9.49 1.17
C PHE A 250 -17.05 9.55 2.47
N VAL A 251 -17.93 10.55 2.58
CA VAL A 251 -18.89 10.66 3.71
C VAL A 251 -19.80 9.41 3.81
N GLY A 252 -19.75 8.45 2.97
CA GLY A 252 -20.47 7.17 3.04
C GLY A 252 -19.69 6.03 3.67
N GLY A 253 -18.41 6.26 4.01
CA GLY A 253 -17.53 5.26 4.60
C GLY A 253 -16.68 4.47 3.60
N ASP A 254 -16.84 4.67 2.30
CA ASP A 254 -16.03 4.02 1.28
C ASP A 254 -14.65 4.69 1.19
N VAL A 255 -13.60 3.88 1.33
CA VAL A 255 -12.21 4.31 1.23
C VAL A 255 -11.66 3.98 -0.16
N GLU A 256 -11.12 4.97 -0.83
CA GLU A 256 -10.48 4.84 -2.13
C GLU A 256 -9.04 5.37 -2.10
N LYS A 257 -8.30 5.04 -3.13
CA LYS A 257 -6.95 5.55 -3.38
C LYS A 257 -6.85 6.19 -4.74
N LEU A 258 -6.03 7.24 -4.83
CA LEU A 258 -5.69 7.84 -6.10
C LEU A 258 -4.89 6.82 -6.92
N SER A 259 -5.28 6.62 -8.18
CA SER A 259 -4.63 5.63 -9.03
C SER A 259 -3.30 6.16 -9.55
N GLU A 260 -2.21 5.42 -9.36
CA GLU A 260 -0.85 5.85 -9.72
C GLU A 260 -0.38 5.40 -11.11
N VAL A 261 -1.21 4.67 -11.84
CA VAL A 261 -0.85 4.13 -13.17
C VAL A 261 -0.69 5.21 -14.26
N LYS A 262 -1.16 6.44 -14.00
CA LYS A 262 -1.03 7.58 -14.92
C LYS A 262 -0.41 8.75 -14.17
N ALA A 263 0.67 9.28 -14.70
CA ALA A 263 1.56 10.25 -14.05
C ALA A 263 0.92 11.60 -13.67
N ASP A 264 -0.28 11.93 -14.13
CA ASP A 264 -0.93 13.22 -13.88
C ASP A 264 -2.38 12.94 -13.45
N ARG A 265 -2.63 12.87 -12.14
CA ARG A 265 -4.00 12.65 -11.72
C ARG A 265 -4.48 13.69 -10.75
N THR A 266 -5.22 14.54 -11.37
CA THR A 266 -6.22 15.33 -10.74
C THR A 266 -7.48 14.49 -10.67
N LYS A 267 -7.95 14.16 -9.49
CA LYS A 267 -9.29 13.61 -9.29
C LYS A 267 -10.14 14.66 -8.61
N GLU A 268 -11.21 15.07 -9.27
CA GLU A 268 -12.27 15.84 -8.65
C GLU A 268 -13.21 14.88 -7.93
N SER A 269 -13.55 15.19 -6.69
CA SER A 269 -14.47 14.41 -5.89
C SER A 269 -15.34 15.30 -5.03
N ALA A 270 -16.56 14.84 -4.76
CA ALA A 270 -17.50 15.53 -3.91
C ALA A 270 -17.60 14.84 -2.54
N ARG A 271 -17.66 15.64 -1.46
CA ARG A 271 -17.96 15.24 -0.08
C ARG A 271 -17.08 14.13 0.48
N LEU A 272 -15.82 14.47 0.73
CA LEU A 272 -14.87 13.59 1.42
C LEU A 272 -14.89 13.85 2.92
N LYS A 273 -14.75 12.76 3.70
CA LYS A 273 -14.61 12.84 5.17
C LYS A 273 -13.17 13.08 5.58
N TRP A 274 -12.23 12.39 4.93
CA TRP A 274 -10.81 12.60 5.16
C TRP A 274 -9.97 12.38 3.90
N ILE A 275 -8.78 12.96 3.91
CA ILE A 275 -7.74 12.82 2.88
C ILE A 275 -6.46 12.46 3.61
N ALA A 276 -5.75 11.42 3.13
CA ALA A 276 -4.54 10.88 3.72
C ALA A 276 -3.36 10.95 2.74
N TYR A 277 -2.31 11.60 3.15
CA TYR A 277 -0.99 11.55 2.55
C TYR A 277 -0.21 10.47 3.26
N LYS A 278 -0.29 9.27 2.68
CA LYS A 278 0.25 8.06 3.25
C LYS A 278 1.63 7.77 2.68
N ASP A 279 2.57 7.46 3.57
CA ASP A 279 3.83 6.77 3.29
C ASP A 279 3.74 5.28 3.69
N GLN A 280 4.84 4.53 3.64
CA GLN A 280 4.85 3.09 3.98
C GLN A 280 4.35 2.86 5.41
N PHE A 281 5.01 3.44 6.41
CA PHE A 281 4.74 3.19 7.82
C PHE A 281 4.05 4.35 8.55
N PHE A 282 3.95 5.51 7.93
CA PHE A 282 3.40 6.71 8.56
C PHE A 282 2.40 7.39 7.64
N SER A 283 1.50 8.16 8.23
CA SER A 283 0.52 8.93 7.48
C SER A 283 0.25 10.28 8.13
N THR A 284 0.04 11.27 7.27
CA THR A 284 -0.60 12.54 7.62
C THR A 284 -2.03 12.50 7.07
N VAL A 285 -3.03 12.50 7.94
CA VAL A 285 -4.44 12.47 7.54
C VAL A 285 -5.13 13.73 8.00
N LEU A 286 -5.80 14.41 7.09
CA LEU A 286 -6.65 15.55 7.39
C LEU A 286 -8.12 15.13 7.31
N ILE A 287 -8.86 15.33 8.41
CA ILE A 287 -10.23 14.88 8.62
C ILE A 287 -11.11 16.10 8.79
N ALA A 288 -12.16 16.23 7.99
CA ALA A 288 -13.15 17.30 8.17
C ALA A 288 -14.16 16.94 9.26
N GLY A 289 -14.54 17.91 10.07
CA GLY A 289 -15.64 17.77 11.03
C GLY A 289 -16.94 17.38 10.30
N ASP A 290 -17.33 18.17 9.30
CA ASP A 290 -18.46 17.86 8.41
C ASP A 290 -17.98 17.08 7.18
N ALA A 291 -17.52 17.76 6.16
CA ALA A 291 -16.98 17.20 4.93
C ALA A 291 -16.13 18.22 4.16
N PHE A 292 -15.17 17.74 3.39
CA PHE A 292 -14.57 18.49 2.29
C PHE A 292 -15.54 18.44 1.11
N GLU A 293 -15.96 19.61 0.64
CA GLU A 293 -16.79 19.75 -0.55
C GLU A 293 -15.89 20.12 -1.73
N SER A 294 -16.20 19.68 -2.94
CA SER A 294 -15.44 20.03 -4.16
C SER A 294 -13.91 19.89 -3.96
N THR A 295 -13.44 18.67 -3.97
CA THR A 295 -12.03 18.36 -3.69
C THR A 295 -11.29 18.03 -4.99
N GLN A 296 -10.12 18.64 -5.20
CA GLN A 296 -9.18 18.32 -6.26
C GLN A 296 -7.89 17.79 -5.62
N MET A 297 -7.41 16.63 -6.09
CA MET A 297 -6.25 15.94 -5.54
C MET A 297 -5.26 15.57 -6.62
N GLU A 298 -3.97 15.73 -6.34
CA GLU A 298 -2.87 15.42 -7.23
C GLU A 298 -1.76 14.66 -6.50
N SER A 299 -1.10 13.74 -7.21
CA SER A 299 0.07 12.98 -6.74
C SER A 299 1.16 13.00 -7.81
N THR A 300 2.31 13.57 -7.48
CA THR A 300 3.46 13.72 -8.38
C THR A 300 4.68 13.01 -7.79
N PRO A 301 5.23 11.97 -8.47
CA PRO A 301 6.48 11.34 -8.05
C PRO A 301 7.64 12.32 -8.09
N GLN A 302 8.52 12.27 -7.08
CA GLN A 302 9.70 13.13 -6.99
C GLN A 302 10.96 12.40 -7.45
N ASN A 303 11.95 13.17 -7.91
CA ASN A 303 13.24 12.62 -8.30
C ASN A 303 13.99 12.09 -7.06
N ALA A 304 14.74 10.98 -7.22
CA ALA A 304 15.52 10.40 -6.14
C ALA A 304 16.55 11.36 -5.52
N ILE A 305 17.03 12.34 -6.28
CA ILE A 305 18.00 13.34 -5.81
C ILE A 305 17.37 14.33 -4.81
N SER A 306 16.04 14.55 -4.86
CA SER A 306 15.35 15.49 -3.96
C SER A 306 15.27 15.03 -2.50
N GLY A 307 15.53 13.74 -2.23
CA GLY A 307 15.30 13.16 -0.90
C GLY A 307 13.82 12.90 -0.56
N HIS A 308 12.90 13.22 -1.49
CA HIS A 308 11.46 13.04 -1.33
C HIS A 308 10.94 11.95 -2.26
N ILE A 309 9.88 11.25 -1.83
CA ILE A 309 9.23 10.18 -2.59
C ILE A 309 8.19 10.76 -3.55
N LYS A 310 7.26 11.56 -3.03
CA LYS A 310 6.13 12.14 -3.76
C LYS A 310 5.79 13.53 -3.22
N GLU A 311 5.13 14.30 -4.06
CA GLU A 311 4.42 15.51 -3.68
C GLU A 311 2.92 15.25 -3.82
N TYR A 312 2.18 15.54 -2.76
CA TYR A 312 0.72 15.50 -2.76
C TYR A 312 0.17 16.91 -2.65
N LYS A 313 -0.84 17.21 -3.45
CA LYS A 313 -1.55 18.48 -3.45
C LYS A 313 -3.04 18.24 -3.36
N THR A 314 -3.70 19.01 -2.53
CA THR A 314 -5.17 18.99 -2.39
C THR A 314 -5.69 20.41 -2.30
N THR A 315 -6.66 20.71 -3.14
CA THR A 315 -7.52 21.90 -2.99
C THR A 315 -8.92 21.41 -2.63
N ALA A 316 -9.50 21.95 -1.57
CA ALA A 316 -10.82 21.55 -1.11
C ALA A 316 -11.60 22.75 -0.57
N SER A 317 -12.92 22.70 -0.63
CA SER A 317 -13.81 23.70 -0.08
C SER A 317 -14.44 23.21 1.22
N LEU A 318 -14.50 24.09 2.23
CA LEU A 318 -15.10 23.83 3.54
C LEU A 318 -16.23 24.85 3.78
N PRO A 319 -17.40 24.46 4.30
CA PRO A 319 -18.43 25.42 4.70
C PRO A 319 -17.88 26.41 5.72
N PHE A 320 -18.11 27.71 5.52
CA PHE A 320 -17.56 28.76 6.37
C PHE A 320 -18.62 29.80 6.73
N ASP A 321 -18.69 30.12 8.00
CA ASP A 321 -19.59 31.17 8.54
C ASP A 321 -18.80 32.35 9.07
N ILE A 322 -18.77 33.43 8.30
CA ILE A 322 -18.08 34.69 8.67
C ILE A 322 -18.60 35.34 9.95
N THR A 323 -19.80 34.95 10.43
CA THR A 323 -20.39 35.53 11.66
C THR A 323 -19.85 34.83 12.93
N GLY A 324 -19.19 33.69 12.78
CA GLY A 324 -18.63 32.93 13.90
C GLY A 324 -19.64 32.11 14.71
N LYS A 325 -20.86 31.88 14.19
CA LYS A 325 -21.83 30.99 14.84
C LYS A 325 -21.47 29.51 14.65
N LYS A 326 -20.76 29.19 13.59
CA LYS A 326 -20.27 27.84 13.30
C LYS A 326 -18.77 27.88 13.01
N ASN A 327 -18.01 27.06 13.71
CA ASN A 327 -16.59 26.89 13.49
C ASN A 327 -16.32 25.94 12.31
N VAL A 328 -15.12 26.00 11.75
CA VAL A 328 -14.61 24.97 10.85
C VAL A 328 -13.71 24.06 11.68
N ASP A 329 -14.15 22.83 11.89
CA ASP A 329 -13.43 21.84 12.68
C ASP A 329 -12.72 20.85 11.77
N LEU A 330 -11.43 20.71 11.98
CA LEU A 330 -10.54 19.76 11.31
C LEU A 330 -9.82 18.92 12.36
N LYS A 331 -9.37 17.74 11.97
CA LYS A 331 -8.46 16.93 12.78
C LYS A 331 -7.32 16.45 11.93
N TYR A 332 -6.12 16.46 12.50
CA TYR A 332 -4.96 15.81 11.93
C TYR A 332 -4.69 14.49 12.66
N TYR A 333 -4.51 13.43 11.92
CA TYR A 333 -3.79 12.26 12.40
C TYR A 333 -2.35 12.33 11.88
N LEU A 334 -1.38 12.33 12.78
CA LEU A 334 0.05 12.42 12.50
C LEU A 334 0.71 11.23 13.20
N GLY A 335 0.84 10.10 12.52
CA GLY A 335 1.26 8.91 13.24
C GLY A 335 1.50 7.66 12.39
N PRO A 336 1.73 6.54 13.09
CA PRO A 336 2.07 5.26 12.47
C PRO A 336 0.88 4.59 11.79
N ASN A 337 1.14 3.89 10.69
CA ASN A 337 0.17 3.01 10.03
C ASN A 337 0.03 1.68 10.79
N HIS A 338 -0.21 1.76 12.10
CA HIS A 338 -0.43 0.60 12.96
C HIS A 338 -1.91 0.25 13.01
N TYR A 339 -2.26 -0.98 12.60
CA TYR A 339 -3.65 -1.40 12.40
C TYR A 339 -4.54 -1.20 13.65
N ASN A 340 -4.04 -1.59 14.83
CA ASN A 340 -4.84 -1.51 16.07
C ASN A 340 -5.00 -0.07 16.56
N THR A 341 -3.96 0.76 16.46
CA THR A 341 -4.02 2.20 16.80
C THR A 341 -5.05 2.90 15.91
N LEU A 342 -5.01 2.65 14.60
CA LEU A 342 -5.95 3.25 13.66
C LEU A 342 -7.39 2.76 13.89
N LYS A 343 -7.56 1.47 14.21
CA LYS A 343 -8.86 0.87 14.52
C LYS A 343 -9.46 1.39 15.82
N ALA A 344 -8.62 1.78 16.78
CA ALA A 344 -9.09 2.28 18.09
C ALA A 344 -9.91 3.56 17.96
N TYR A 345 -9.66 4.40 16.94
CA TYR A 345 -10.45 5.61 16.67
C TYR A 345 -11.91 5.34 16.27
N ASP A 346 -12.22 4.12 15.85
CA ASP A 346 -13.59 3.69 15.53
C ASP A 346 -14.27 2.91 16.66
N LYS A 347 -13.58 2.75 17.81
CA LYS A 347 -14.14 2.05 18.96
C LYS A 347 -15.24 2.89 19.60
N ASP A 348 -16.38 2.26 19.87
CA ASP A 348 -17.54 2.88 20.50
C ASP A 348 -18.16 4.05 19.70
N VAL A 349 -17.78 4.20 18.42
CA VAL A 349 -18.31 5.21 17.49
C VAL A 349 -19.47 4.64 16.68
N VAL A 350 -20.51 5.44 16.47
CA VAL A 350 -21.67 5.05 15.64
C VAL A 350 -21.22 4.77 14.20
N SER A 351 -21.80 3.77 13.56
CA SER A 351 -21.35 3.26 12.24
C SER A 351 -21.19 4.35 11.17
N VAL A 352 -22.05 5.36 11.18
CA VAL A 352 -22.02 6.47 10.21
C VAL A 352 -20.87 7.46 10.45
N GLU A 353 -20.35 7.50 11.66
CA GLU A 353 -19.28 8.42 12.07
C GLU A 353 -17.88 7.77 12.06
N LYS A 354 -17.80 6.48 11.75
CA LYS A 354 -16.53 5.75 11.70
C LYS A 354 -15.59 6.32 10.65
N LEU A 355 -14.34 6.44 11.05
CA LEU A 355 -13.30 7.00 10.19
C LEU A 355 -12.62 5.94 9.31
N HIS A 356 -12.75 4.66 9.63
CA HIS A 356 -12.11 3.56 8.89
C HIS A 356 -10.61 3.76 8.60
N LEU A 357 -9.88 4.48 9.48
CA LEU A 357 -8.46 4.76 9.30
C LEU A 357 -7.60 3.50 9.23
N ASN A 358 -8.07 2.39 9.82
CA ASN A 358 -7.41 1.09 9.71
C ASN A 358 -7.32 0.55 8.26
N GLU A 359 -8.07 1.11 7.30
CA GLU A 359 -7.97 0.79 5.89
C GLU A 359 -6.74 1.43 5.20
N LEU A 360 -6.07 2.37 5.86
CA LEU A 360 -4.74 2.85 5.46
C LEU A 360 -3.71 1.71 5.44
N VAL A 361 -3.89 0.68 6.26
CA VAL A 361 -3.03 -0.51 6.25
C VAL A 361 -3.50 -1.48 5.16
N PRO A 362 -2.72 -1.70 4.09
CA PRO A 362 -3.14 -2.55 2.98
C PRO A 362 -3.05 -4.03 3.36
N LEU A 363 -4.17 -4.64 3.71
CA LEU A 363 -4.26 -6.05 4.13
C LEU A 363 -4.63 -7.01 2.98
N GLY A 364 -4.61 -6.55 1.72
CA GLY A 364 -4.93 -7.33 0.53
C GLY A 364 -6.43 -7.35 0.18
N TRP A 365 -6.82 -8.19 -0.80
CA TRP A 365 -8.24 -8.30 -1.21
C TRP A 365 -9.11 -8.97 -0.13
N LYS A 366 -10.43 -8.91 -0.26
CA LYS A 366 -11.41 -9.28 0.78
C LYS A 366 -11.10 -10.57 1.56
N ILE A 367 -10.75 -11.67 0.87
CA ILE A 367 -10.44 -12.97 1.52
C ILE A 367 -9.13 -12.88 2.30
N VAL A 368 -8.09 -12.28 1.71
CA VAL A 368 -6.78 -12.10 2.33
C VAL A 368 -6.86 -11.15 3.52
N SER A 369 -7.56 -10.03 3.36
CA SER A 369 -7.84 -9.08 4.44
C SER A 369 -8.59 -9.73 5.60
N TRP A 370 -9.57 -10.61 5.31
CA TRP A 370 -10.26 -11.38 6.34
C TRP A 370 -9.31 -12.31 7.12
N ILE A 371 -8.42 -13.04 6.42
CA ILE A 371 -7.40 -13.89 7.07
C ILE A 371 -6.46 -13.04 7.93
N ASN A 372 -6.02 -11.89 7.43
CA ASN A 372 -5.18 -10.99 8.21
C ASN A 372 -5.90 -10.50 9.47
N LYS A 373 -7.13 -10.00 9.35
CA LYS A 373 -7.92 -9.47 10.48
C LYS A 373 -8.34 -10.55 11.49
N ALA A 374 -8.64 -11.79 11.04
CA ALA A 374 -9.15 -12.85 11.90
C ALA A 374 -8.08 -13.78 12.48
N LEU A 375 -6.94 -13.93 11.79
CA LEU A 375 -5.91 -14.90 12.18
C LEU A 375 -4.54 -14.25 12.38
N VAL A 376 -4.01 -13.55 11.36
CA VAL A 376 -2.61 -13.12 11.35
C VAL A 376 -2.36 -12.03 12.39
N ILE A 377 -3.11 -10.93 12.37
CA ILE A 377 -2.95 -9.81 13.30
C ILE A 377 -3.18 -10.25 14.75
N PRO A 378 -4.30 -10.92 15.13
CA PRO A 378 -4.48 -11.34 16.52
C PRO A 378 -3.40 -12.31 17.03
N MET A 379 -2.89 -13.18 16.16
CA MET A 379 -1.80 -14.10 16.50
C MET A 379 -0.47 -13.36 16.65
N PHE A 380 -0.21 -12.39 15.79
CA PHE A 380 0.98 -11.54 15.85
C PHE A 380 0.99 -10.74 17.14
N ASP A 381 -0.10 -10.04 17.46
CA ASP A 381 -0.27 -9.25 18.69
C ASP A 381 -0.11 -10.12 19.96
N LEU A 382 -0.69 -11.33 19.92
CA LEU A 382 -0.56 -12.28 21.04
C LEU A 382 0.92 -12.64 21.31
N PHE A 383 1.69 -12.97 20.25
CA PHE A 383 3.09 -13.34 20.44
C PHE A 383 3.98 -12.11 20.75
N MET A 384 3.65 -10.94 20.21
CA MET A 384 4.31 -9.69 20.56
C MET A 384 4.08 -9.33 22.05
N SER A 385 2.88 -9.56 22.58
CA SER A 385 2.57 -9.30 24.01
C SER A 385 3.37 -10.16 24.98
N TRP A 386 3.99 -11.26 24.52
CA TRP A 386 4.90 -12.07 25.32
C TRP A 386 6.32 -11.48 25.42
N GLY A 387 6.58 -10.36 24.78
CA GLY A 387 7.91 -9.72 24.76
C GLY A 387 8.97 -10.52 23.99
N LEU A 388 8.56 -11.36 23.04
CA LEU A 388 9.45 -12.18 22.26
C LEU A 388 10.15 -11.36 21.17
N HIS A 389 11.38 -11.74 20.84
CA HIS A 389 12.08 -11.18 19.68
C HIS A 389 11.30 -11.45 18.39
N ILE A 390 11.19 -10.46 17.51
CA ILE A 390 10.33 -10.50 16.31
C ILE A 390 10.60 -11.71 15.40
N GLY A 391 11.86 -12.13 15.25
CA GLY A 391 12.22 -13.33 14.50
C GLY A 391 11.59 -14.60 15.07
N LEU A 392 11.49 -14.69 16.42
CA LEU A 392 10.81 -15.80 17.09
C LEU A 392 9.28 -15.70 16.93
N VAL A 393 8.73 -14.50 16.94
CA VAL A 393 7.31 -14.28 16.66
C VAL A 393 6.95 -14.81 15.26
N ILE A 394 7.71 -14.44 14.23
CA ILE A 394 7.49 -14.94 12.86
C ILE A 394 7.64 -16.47 12.78
N LEU A 395 8.61 -17.05 13.49
CA LEU A 395 8.80 -18.50 13.57
C LEU A 395 7.57 -19.18 14.19
N LEU A 396 7.10 -18.71 15.34
CA LEU A 396 5.93 -19.26 16.04
C LEU A 396 4.66 -19.13 15.21
N MET A 397 4.44 -17.97 14.60
CA MET A 397 3.34 -17.77 13.66
C MET A 397 3.39 -18.80 12.53
N THR A 398 4.56 -19.00 11.95
CA THR A 398 4.75 -19.98 10.86
C THR A 398 4.42 -21.40 11.35
N LEU A 399 4.86 -21.78 12.54
CA LEU A 399 4.54 -23.09 13.15
C LEU A 399 3.03 -23.27 13.35
N VAL A 400 2.35 -22.29 13.93
CA VAL A 400 0.89 -22.36 14.16
C VAL A 400 0.14 -22.45 12.82
N ILE A 401 0.50 -21.64 11.83
CA ILE A 401 -0.09 -21.69 10.49
C ILE A 401 0.12 -23.09 9.87
N LYS A 402 1.32 -23.66 9.98
CA LYS A 402 1.62 -25.02 9.47
C LYS A 402 0.85 -26.10 10.22
N LEU A 403 0.58 -25.95 11.51
CA LEU A 403 -0.27 -26.84 12.27
C LEU A 403 -1.75 -26.77 11.81
N ILE A 404 -2.27 -25.58 11.59
CA ILE A 404 -3.63 -25.37 11.05
C ILE A 404 -3.78 -26.02 9.67
N LEU A 405 -2.75 -25.92 8.81
CA LEU A 405 -2.75 -26.50 7.48
C LEU A 405 -2.39 -27.98 7.43
N LEU A 406 -1.91 -28.57 8.54
CA LEU A 406 -1.43 -29.96 8.60
C LEU A 406 -2.44 -31.00 8.08
N PRO A 407 -3.76 -30.95 8.38
CA PRO A 407 -4.72 -31.91 7.84
C PRO A 407 -4.77 -31.92 6.30
N PHE A 408 -4.69 -30.74 5.68
CA PHE A 408 -4.71 -30.61 4.22
C PHE A 408 -3.41 -31.12 3.60
N VAL A 409 -2.26 -30.81 4.23
CA VAL A 409 -0.94 -31.29 3.82
C VAL A 409 -0.88 -32.82 3.93
N TRP A 410 -1.44 -33.40 5.00
CA TRP A 410 -1.50 -34.86 5.19
C TRP A 410 -2.34 -35.54 4.13
N ALA A 411 -3.55 -35.04 3.84
CA ALA A 411 -4.42 -35.58 2.79
C ALA A 411 -3.75 -35.57 1.41
N SER A 412 -3.02 -34.50 1.09
CA SER A 412 -2.26 -34.40 -0.16
C SER A 412 -1.06 -35.33 -0.23
N ASN A 413 -0.28 -35.44 0.87
CA ASN A 413 0.84 -36.36 0.92
C ASN A 413 0.37 -37.82 0.76
N LYS A 414 -0.78 -38.21 1.35
CA LYS A 414 -1.42 -39.52 1.12
C LYS A 414 -1.77 -39.71 -0.36
N SER A 415 -2.25 -38.68 -1.04
CA SER A 415 -2.54 -38.74 -2.48
C SER A 415 -1.25 -38.83 -3.34
N SER A 416 -0.22 -38.07 -2.96
CA SER A 416 1.10 -38.13 -3.63
C SER A 416 1.74 -39.52 -3.48
N ALA A 417 1.58 -40.17 -2.31
CA ALA A 417 2.03 -41.54 -2.09
C ALA A 417 1.32 -42.54 -3.04
N LYS A 418 0.00 -42.38 -3.22
CA LYS A 418 -0.76 -43.20 -4.19
C LYS A 418 -0.26 -43.00 -5.63
N MET A 419 0.02 -41.75 -6.02
CA MET A 419 0.58 -41.48 -7.37
C MET A 419 1.98 -42.09 -7.54
N ARG A 420 2.82 -42.06 -6.49
CA ARG A 420 4.16 -42.68 -6.51
C ARG A 420 4.08 -44.19 -6.71
N VAL A 421 3.17 -44.87 -6.04
CA VAL A 421 2.96 -46.33 -6.17
C VAL A 421 2.44 -46.71 -7.56
N LEU A 422 1.71 -45.83 -8.25
CA LEU A 422 1.23 -46.04 -9.62
C LEU A 422 2.30 -45.79 -10.70
N LYS A 423 3.47 -45.26 -10.32
CA LYS A 423 4.52 -44.89 -11.27
C LYS A 423 4.91 -46.03 -12.24
N PRO A 424 5.14 -47.29 -11.80
CA PRO A 424 5.47 -48.38 -12.71
C PRO A 424 4.40 -48.61 -13.81
N GLN A 425 3.11 -48.56 -13.42
CA GLN A 425 1.99 -48.72 -14.37
C GLN A 425 1.85 -47.52 -15.32
N LEU A 426 2.22 -46.35 -14.90
CA LEU A 426 2.29 -45.16 -15.76
C LEU A 426 3.44 -45.23 -16.74
N ASP A 427 4.59 -45.80 -16.33
CA ASP A 427 5.75 -46.00 -17.19
C ASP A 427 5.44 -47.05 -18.26
N GLU A 428 4.66 -48.11 -17.95
CA GLU A 428 4.16 -49.06 -18.92
C GLU A 428 3.21 -48.43 -19.96
N ILE A 429 2.29 -47.55 -19.52
CA ILE A 429 1.42 -46.81 -20.42
C ILE A 429 2.22 -45.86 -21.32
N ASN A 430 3.24 -45.19 -20.78
CA ASN A 430 4.11 -44.30 -21.56
C ASN A 430 4.95 -45.10 -22.60
N ALA A 431 5.38 -46.29 -22.25
CA ALA A 431 6.09 -47.18 -23.19
C ALA A 431 5.17 -47.72 -24.30
N LYS A 432 3.90 -48.04 -23.94
CA LYS A 432 2.91 -48.59 -24.89
C LYS A 432 2.39 -47.56 -25.91
N TYR A 433 2.29 -46.31 -25.51
CA TYR A 433 1.75 -45.22 -26.36
C TYR A 433 2.85 -44.19 -26.66
N PRO A 434 3.43 -44.21 -27.88
CA PRO A 434 4.46 -43.26 -28.28
C PRO A 434 3.90 -41.82 -28.37
N PRO A 435 4.78 -40.79 -28.46
CA PRO A 435 4.38 -39.37 -28.44
C PRO A 435 3.34 -38.99 -29.50
N GLU A 436 3.29 -39.67 -30.61
CA GLU A 436 2.34 -39.46 -31.72
C GLU A 436 0.90 -39.82 -31.32
N LYS A 437 0.71 -40.71 -30.32
CA LYS A 437 -0.58 -41.16 -29.80
C LYS A 437 -0.95 -40.51 -28.47
N MET A 438 -0.72 -39.20 -28.36
CA MET A 438 -0.90 -38.43 -27.14
C MET A 438 -2.31 -38.57 -26.52
N GLN A 439 -3.36 -38.53 -27.34
CA GLN A 439 -4.75 -38.67 -26.87
C GLN A 439 -5.03 -40.06 -26.25
N GLU A 440 -4.55 -41.13 -26.88
CA GLU A 440 -4.72 -42.49 -26.36
C GLU A 440 -3.97 -42.68 -25.05
N ARG A 441 -2.76 -42.14 -24.95
CA ARG A 441 -1.93 -42.14 -23.72
C ARG A 441 -2.63 -41.40 -22.60
N GLN A 442 -3.18 -40.19 -22.86
CA GLN A 442 -3.89 -39.39 -21.87
C GLN A 442 -5.17 -40.10 -21.39
N GLN A 443 -5.92 -40.75 -22.30
CA GLN A 443 -7.10 -41.54 -21.94
C GLN A 443 -6.72 -42.77 -21.08
N ALA A 444 -5.66 -43.48 -21.42
CA ALA A 444 -5.17 -44.63 -20.64
C ALA A 444 -4.69 -44.20 -19.24
N THR A 445 -3.97 -43.07 -19.15
CA THR A 445 -3.52 -42.49 -17.88
C THR A 445 -4.70 -42.06 -17.01
N MET A 446 -5.70 -41.40 -17.59
CA MET A 446 -6.90 -41.01 -16.87
C MET A 446 -7.74 -42.21 -16.39
N ALA A 447 -7.83 -43.27 -17.22
CA ALA A 447 -8.50 -44.50 -16.84
C ALA A 447 -7.77 -45.22 -15.68
N LEU A 448 -6.42 -45.20 -15.66
CA LEU A 448 -5.63 -45.72 -14.55
C LEU A 448 -5.92 -44.95 -13.25
N TYR A 449 -5.88 -43.62 -13.30
CA TYR A 449 -6.19 -42.77 -12.13
C TYR A 449 -7.61 -43.00 -11.62
N GLN A 450 -8.59 -43.10 -12.49
CA GLN A 450 -9.99 -43.41 -12.11
C GLN A 450 -10.13 -44.77 -11.43
N ARG A 451 -9.48 -45.84 -11.99
CA ARG A 451 -9.44 -47.18 -11.37
C ARG A 451 -8.80 -47.15 -9.98
N ALA A 452 -7.68 -46.46 -9.86
CA ALA A 452 -6.95 -46.31 -8.59
C ALA A 452 -7.65 -45.39 -7.57
N GLY A 453 -8.68 -44.67 -8.00
CA GLY A 453 -9.38 -43.70 -7.14
C GLY A 453 -8.51 -42.53 -6.70
N VAL A 454 -7.58 -42.13 -7.58
CA VAL A 454 -6.66 -41.01 -7.37
C VAL A 454 -7.05 -39.88 -8.29
N SER A 455 -7.05 -38.66 -7.76
CA SER A 455 -7.21 -37.45 -8.58
C SER A 455 -5.84 -36.84 -8.88
N PRO A 456 -5.50 -36.57 -10.14
CA PRO A 456 -4.24 -35.91 -10.49
C PRO A 456 -4.09 -34.51 -9.87
N MET A 457 -5.21 -33.86 -9.54
CA MET A 457 -5.23 -32.54 -8.89
C MET A 457 -5.02 -32.58 -7.38
N SER A 458 -5.08 -33.74 -6.74
CA SER A 458 -4.95 -33.83 -5.28
C SER A 458 -3.53 -33.54 -4.77
N GLY A 459 -2.52 -33.63 -5.64
CA GLY A 459 -1.14 -33.24 -5.33
C GLY A 459 -0.93 -31.74 -5.18
N CYS A 460 -1.74 -30.89 -5.83
CA CYS A 460 -1.67 -29.43 -5.72
C CYS A 460 -2.60 -28.85 -4.64
N LEU A 461 -3.40 -29.69 -3.98
CA LEU A 461 -4.38 -29.25 -2.96
C LEU A 461 -3.75 -28.46 -1.80
N PRO A 462 -2.57 -28.82 -1.23
CA PRO A 462 -1.94 -28.02 -0.19
C PRO A 462 -1.59 -26.61 -0.68
N MET A 463 -1.11 -26.49 -1.90
CA MET A 463 -0.77 -25.21 -2.49
C MET A 463 -2.00 -24.30 -2.59
N LEU A 464 -3.16 -24.86 -2.94
CA LEU A 464 -4.42 -24.12 -3.03
C LEU A 464 -4.87 -23.57 -1.67
N PHE A 465 -4.74 -24.35 -0.58
CA PHE A 465 -5.09 -23.90 0.78
C PHE A 465 -4.01 -23.01 1.41
N GLN A 466 -2.75 -23.24 1.06
CA GLN A 466 -1.63 -22.44 1.53
C GLN A 466 -1.57 -21.05 0.88
N PHE A 467 -2.03 -20.93 -0.37
CA PHE A 467 -1.91 -19.70 -1.16
C PHE A 467 -2.60 -18.48 -0.51
N PRO A 468 -3.85 -18.54 0.01
CA PRO A 468 -4.47 -17.40 0.68
C PRO A 468 -3.72 -16.95 1.94
N VAL A 469 -3.15 -17.90 2.69
CA VAL A 469 -2.35 -17.60 3.89
C VAL A 469 -1.00 -16.99 3.51
N LEU A 470 -0.36 -17.53 2.49
CA LEU A 470 0.88 -16.95 1.94
C LEU A 470 0.64 -15.50 1.49
N MET A 471 -0.47 -15.26 0.78
CA MET A 471 -0.85 -13.91 0.37
C MET A 471 -1.15 -13.01 1.57
N ALA A 472 -1.75 -13.53 2.63
CA ALA A 472 -1.99 -12.76 3.86
C ALA A 472 -0.67 -12.27 4.47
N MET A 473 0.32 -13.15 4.60
CA MET A 473 1.66 -12.79 5.09
C MET A 473 2.41 -11.86 4.13
N PHE A 474 2.22 -12.04 2.82
CA PHE A 474 2.81 -11.19 1.78
C PHE A 474 2.32 -9.73 1.87
N TRP A 475 1.06 -9.52 2.25
CA TRP A 475 0.51 -8.19 2.47
C TRP A 475 0.82 -7.63 3.85
N PHE A 476 0.79 -8.47 4.88
CA PHE A 476 0.95 -8.06 6.28
C PHE A 476 2.40 -7.69 6.63
N LEU A 477 3.37 -8.60 6.42
CA LEU A 477 4.74 -8.40 6.92
C LEU A 477 5.44 -7.15 6.39
N PRO A 478 5.33 -6.77 5.10
CA PRO A 478 5.95 -5.55 4.61
C PRO A 478 5.31 -4.25 5.12
N THR A 479 4.14 -4.32 5.71
CA THR A 479 3.39 -3.17 6.24
C THR A 479 3.27 -3.16 7.75
N ALA A 480 3.79 -4.20 8.43
CA ALA A 480 3.84 -4.27 9.87
C ALA A 480 4.95 -3.35 10.40
N ILE A 481 4.57 -2.24 11.00
CA ILE A 481 5.50 -1.22 11.52
C ILE A 481 6.39 -1.79 12.62
N GLU A 482 5.96 -2.83 13.32
CA GLU A 482 6.69 -3.49 14.39
C GLU A 482 7.95 -4.20 13.90
N LEU A 483 8.07 -4.47 12.58
CA LEU A 483 9.29 -5.01 11.99
C LEU A 483 10.35 -3.94 11.76
N ARG A 484 9.96 -2.65 11.77
CA ARG A 484 10.85 -1.54 11.48
C ARG A 484 11.94 -1.41 12.54
N GLY A 485 13.20 -1.38 12.11
CA GLY A 485 14.36 -1.32 12.98
C GLY A 485 14.62 -2.59 13.81
N GLN A 486 13.91 -3.71 13.53
CA GLN A 486 14.14 -4.97 14.22
C GLN A 486 15.14 -5.83 13.45
N SER A 487 16.25 -6.15 14.11
CA SER A 487 17.33 -6.96 13.54
C SER A 487 17.07 -8.47 13.68
N LEU A 488 17.59 -9.26 12.73
CA LEU A 488 17.62 -10.71 12.85
C LEU A 488 18.81 -11.28 12.08
N PHE A 489 19.69 -12.03 12.76
CA PHE A 489 20.94 -12.58 12.24
C PHE A 489 21.83 -11.49 11.62
N TRP A 490 21.91 -11.42 10.30
CA TRP A 490 22.69 -10.43 9.53
C TRP A 490 21.85 -9.27 9.00
N ALA A 491 20.52 -9.34 9.11
CA ALA A 491 19.66 -8.25 8.71
C ALA A 491 19.49 -7.26 9.85
N ASP A 492 19.86 -6.01 9.61
CA ASP A 492 19.72 -4.93 10.59
C ASP A 492 18.28 -4.50 10.78
N ASP A 493 17.46 -4.68 9.74
CA ASP A 493 16.05 -4.28 9.72
C ASP A 493 15.20 -5.27 8.89
N LEU A 494 14.21 -5.88 9.54
CA LEU A 494 13.30 -6.85 8.90
C LEU A 494 12.23 -6.22 8.03
N SER A 495 12.01 -4.92 8.14
CA SER A 495 11.01 -4.20 7.33
C SER A 495 11.52 -3.85 5.94
N THR A 496 12.82 -3.90 5.71
CA THR A 496 13.49 -3.62 4.44
C THR A 496 14.32 -4.81 3.96
N TYR A 497 15.00 -4.69 2.82
CA TYR A 497 15.85 -5.75 2.29
C TYR A 497 17.19 -5.85 3.04
N ASP A 498 17.69 -7.08 3.20
CA ASP A 498 19.00 -7.38 3.74
C ASP A 498 20.05 -7.42 2.60
N ALA A 499 20.88 -6.38 2.47
CA ALA A 499 21.91 -6.31 1.46
C ALA A 499 23.22 -6.87 1.99
N ILE A 500 23.59 -8.10 1.61
CA ILE A 500 24.90 -8.67 1.97
C ILE A 500 26.00 -8.20 1.00
N ILE A 501 25.64 -7.96 -0.25
CA ILE A 501 26.52 -7.42 -1.31
C ILE A 501 25.80 -6.27 -1.97
N THR A 502 26.50 -5.15 -2.10
CA THR A 502 26.01 -3.96 -2.83
C THR A 502 26.99 -3.58 -3.93
N TRP A 503 26.48 -3.02 -5.00
CA TRP A 503 27.27 -2.49 -6.13
C TRP A 503 26.69 -1.18 -6.66
N ASN A 504 27.56 -0.35 -7.24
CA ASN A 504 27.20 1.01 -7.64
C ASN A 504 26.40 1.09 -8.95
N THR A 505 26.53 0.07 -9.83
CA THR A 505 25.86 0.08 -11.14
C THR A 505 24.64 -0.83 -11.09
N PRO A 506 23.42 -0.34 -11.34
CA PRO A 506 22.22 -1.18 -11.27
C PRO A 506 22.27 -2.29 -12.34
N ILE A 507 22.22 -3.55 -11.89
CA ILE A 507 22.10 -4.71 -12.77
C ILE A 507 20.63 -4.87 -13.16
N PRO A 508 20.30 -5.04 -14.45
CA PRO A 508 18.93 -5.27 -14.87
C PRO A 508 18.29 -6.41 -14.10
N LEU A 509 17.09 -6.23 -13.56
CA LEU A 509 16.30 -7.13 -12.72
C LEU A 509 16.81 -7.34 -11.28
N PHE A 510 18.11 -7.13 -10.97
CA PHE A 510 18.67 -7.28 -9.62
C PHE A 510 18.77 -5.96 -8.84
N GLY A 511 18.77 -4.81 -9.54
CA GLY A 511 19.02 -3.54 -8.87
C GLY A 511 20.48 -3.37 -8.45
N THR A 512 20.72 -2.84 -7.26
CA THR A 512 22.05 -2.48 -6.71
C THR A 512 22.53 -3.35 -5.57
N HIS A 513 21.81 -4.44 -5.23
CA HIS A 513 22.13 -5.29 -4.09
C HIS A 513 21.66 -6.74 -4.27
N LEU A 514 22.17 -7.62 -3.43
CA LEU A 514 21.70 -8.99 -3.28
C LEU A 514 21.30 -9.25 -1.82
N SER A 515 20.04 -9.63 -1.62
CA SER A 515 19.50 -10.06 -0.33
C SER A 515 19.90 -11.51 -0.04
N LEU A 516 20.51 -11.76 1.11
CA LEU A 516 20.91 -13.11 1.52
C LEU A 516 19.70 -13.95 1.92
N PHE A 517 18.71 -13.38 2.63
CA PHE A 517 17.47 -14.11 2.94
C PHE A 517 16.75 -14.54 1.67
N CYS A 518 16.68 -13.68 0.65
CA CYS A 518 16.09 -14.00 -0.63
C CYS A 518 16.87 -15.10 -1.36
N LEU A 519 18.20 -15.07 -1.32
CA LEU A 519 19.05 -16.09 -1.91
C LEU A 519 18.84 -17.47 -1.22
N ILE A 520 18.90 -17.51 0.13
CA ILE A 520 18.69 -18.73 0.91
C ILE A 520 17.28 -19.28 0.66
N MET A 521 16.26 -18.44 0.69
CA MET A 521 14.88 -18.80 0.35
C MET A 521 14.80 -19.45 -1.04
N THR A 522 15.48 -18.88 -2.03
CA THR A 522 15.51 -19.40 -3.41
C THR A 522 16.18 -20.77 -3.48
N VAL A 523 17.32 -20.95 -2.82
CA VAL A 523 18.02 -22.26 -2.75
C VAL A 523 17.13 -23.32 -2.11
N VAL A 524 16.51 -23.02 -0.98
CA VAL A 524 15.59 -23.93 -0.29
C VAL A 524 14.36 -24.25 -1.15
N ASN A 525 13.84 -23.26 -1.90
CA ASN A 525 12.73 -23.48 -2.83
C ASN A 525 13.10 -24.41 -3.99
N ILE A 526 14.33 -24.30 -4.52
CA ILE A 526 14.86 -25.24 -5.53
C ILE A 526 14.97 -26.66 -4.94
N VAL A 527 15.48 -26.81 -3.72
CA VAL A 527 15.56 -28.09 -3.01
C VAL A 527 14.15 -28.68 -2.81
N TYR A 528 13.20 -27.89 -2.34
CA TYR A 528 11.80 -28.31 -2.20
C TYR A 528 11.19 -28.76 -3.53
N THR A 529 11.41 -27.98 -4.60
CA THR A 529 10.97 -28.34 -5.96
C THR A 529 11.58 -29.68 -6.40
N HIS A 530 12.87 -29.89 -6.17
CA HIS A 530 13.56 -31.15 -6.50
C HIS A 530 12.93 -32.34 -5.75
N ILE A 531 12.74 -32.19 -4.43
CA ILE A 531 12.12 -33.24 -3.59
C ILE A 531 10.70 -33.59 -4.10
N THR A 532 9.91 -32.56 -4.41
CA THR A 532 8.51 -32.75 -4.84
C THR A 532 8.42 -33.40 -6.21
N MET A 533 9.30 -33.03 -7.14
CA MET A 533 9.32 -33.59 -8.51
C MET A 533 9.77 -35.04 -8.59
N GLN A 534 10.57 -35.51 -7.64
CA GLN A 534 10.92 -36.97 -7.60
C GLN A 534 9.69 -37.85 -7.42
N SER A 535 8.59 -37.31 -6.89
CA SER A 535 7.35 -38.06 -6.65
C SER A 535 6.38 -38.06 -7.85
N GLN A 536 6.67 -37.29 -8.92
CA GLN A 536 5.80 -37.18 -10.10
C GLN A 536 6.36 -37.99 -11.26
N SER A 537 5.48 -38.62 -12.07
CA SER A 537 5.88 -39.43 -13.22
C SER A 537 6.48 -38.57 -14.34
N GLN A 538 7.57 -39.03 -14.94
CA GLN A 538 8.32 -38.32 -15.98
C GLN A 538 7.85 -38.69 -17.39
N GLY A 539 6.76 -38.11 -17.90
CA GLY A 539 6.45 -38.14 -19.33
C GLY A 539 7.28 -37.09 -20.10
N GLN A 540 7.46 -37.31 -21.41
CA GLN A 540 8.25 -36.40 -22.26
C GLN A 540 7.67 -34.96 -22.32
N GLU A 541 6.35 -34.82 -22.17
CA GLU A 541 5.63 -33.56 -22.06
C GLU A 541 5.94 -32.82 -20.76
N MET A 542 6.33 -33.54 -19.70
CA MET A 542 6.69 -32.96 -18.41
C MET A 542 8.08 -32.30 -18.41
N LYS A 543 8.90 -32.47 -19.44
CA LYS A 543 10.24 -31.83 -19.51
C LYS A 543 10.14 -30.32 -19.52
N MET A 544 9.21 -29.74 -20.29
CA MET A 544 9.00 -28.30 -20.35
C MET A 544 8.43 -27.76 -19.02
N MET A 545 7.44 -28.48 -18.44
CA MET A 545 6.89 -28.15 -17.13
C MET A 545 7.94 -28.27 -16.02
N LYS A 546 8.82 -29.25 -16.09
CA LYS A 546 9.96 -29.39 -15.16
C LYS A 546 10.90 -28.21 -15.23
N TRP A 547 11.27 -27.77 -16.42
CA TRP A 547 12.10 -26.56 -16.61
C TRP A 547 11.42 -25.31 -16.05
N MET A 548 10.15 -25.12 -16.30
CA MET A 548 9.36 -24.01 -15.78
C MET A 548 9.31 -24.03 -14.25
N MET A 549 9.15 -25.19 -13.62
CA MET A 549 9.12 -25.33 -12.16
C MET A 549 10.47 -25.00 -11.49
N TYR A 550 11.61 -25.24 -12.15
CA TYR A 550 12.93 -24.80 -11.64
C TYR A 550 13.23 -23.33 -11.97
N LEU A 551 12.67 -22.80 -13.05
CA LEU A 551 12.85 -21.39 -13.42
C LEU A 551 12.07 -20.46 -12.48
N MET A 552 10.90 -20.91 -11.99
CA MET A 552 10.03 -20.09 -11.13
C MET A 552 10.71 -19.64 -9.82
N PRO A 553 11.43 -20.48 -9.05
CA PRO A 553 12.21 -20.03 -7.89
C PRO A 553 13.30 -19.00 -8.24
N LEU A 554 13.93 -19.14 -9.41
CA LEU A 554 14.91 -18.15 -9.87
C LEU A 554 14.25 -16.81 -10.20
N MET A 555 13.06 -16.80 -10.78
CA MET A 555 12.30 -15.56 -10.99
C MET A 555 11.92 -14.91 -9.66
N PHE A 556 11.64 -15.70 -8.63
CA PHE A 556 11.36 -15.16 -7.28
C PHE A 556 12.58 -14.45 -6.69
N LEU A 557 13.81 -14.90 -6.97
CA LEU A 557 15.01 -14.19 -6.53
C LEU A 557 15.03 -12.74 -7.02
N PHE A 558 14.69 -12.51 -8.28
CA PHE A 558 14.62 -11.16 -8.85
C PHE A 558 13.48 -10.33 -8.27
N PHE A 559 12.33 -10.98 -8.03
CA PHE A 559 11.14 -10.29 -7.56
C PHE A 559 11.22 -9.93 -6.07
N PHE A 560 11.74 -10.86 -5.24
CA PHE A 560 11.80 -10.67 -3.79
C PHE A 560 13.08 -9.99 -3.29
N ASN A 561 14.06 -9.73 -4.18
CA ASN A 561 15.33 -9.13 -3.79
C ASN A 561 15.17 -7.75 -3.13
N ASP A 562 14.22 -6.94 -3.59
CA ASP A 562 13.90 -5.62 -3.04
C ASP A 562 12.88 -5.66 -1.89
N TYR A 563 12.36 -6.85 -1.49
CA TYR A 563 11.31 -6.98 -0.48
C TYR A 563 11.88 -7.09 0.94
N ALA A 564 11.00 -6.82 1.91
CA ALA A 564 11.30 -6.92 3.33
C ALA A 564 11.91 -8.28 3.71
N ALA A 565 13.04 -8.24 4.44
CA ALA A 565 13.77 -9.41 4.91
C ALA A 565 12.90 -10.33 5.78
N GLY A 566 11.99 -9.75 6.57
CA GLY A 566 11.02 -10.49 7.37
C GLY A 566 10.08 -11.40 6.55
N LEU A 567 9.68 -10.96 5.35
CA LEU A 567 8.89 -11.79 4.44
C LEU A 567 9.71 -12.94 3.85
N SER A 568 10.95 -12.67 3.43
CA SER A 568 11.87 -13.69 2.93
C SER A 568 12.20 -14.72 4.00
N TYR A 569 12.40 -14.29 5.24
CA TYR A 569 12.58 -15.15 6.41
C TYR A 569 11.36 -16.04 6.69
N TYR A 570 10.16 -15.48 6.71
CA TYR A 570 8.92 -16.24 6.84
C TYR A 570 8.81 -17.34 5.78
N TYR A 571 9.04 -16.98 4.51
CA TYR A 571 8.93 -17.94 3.41
C TYR A 571 10.00 -19.02 3.49
N PHE A 572 11.23 -18.67 3.84
CA PHE A 572 12.33 -19.60 4.10
C PHE A 572 11.96 -20.62 5.19
N VAL A 573 11.53 -20.16 6.36
CA VAL A 573 11.11 -21.03 7.47
C VAL A 573 9.92 -21.91 7.08
N SER A 574 8.95 -21.34 6.39
CA SER A 574 7.77 -22.06 5.89
C SER A 574 8.13 -23.18 4.94
N LEU A 575 9.12 -22.98 4.05
CA LEU A 575 9.62 -24.03 3.15
C LEU A 575 10.39 -25.11 3.90
N LEU A 576 11.26 -24.75 4.86
CA LEU A 576 11.98 -25.72 5.68
C LEU A 576 11.01 -26.64 6.44
N ILE A 577 9.98 -26.09 7.07
CA ILE A 577 8.95 -26.88 7.75
C ILE A 577 8.22 -27.79 6.76
N THR A 578 7.91 -27.30 5.56
CA THR A 578 7.24 -28.10 4.52
C THR A 578 8.12 -29.25 4.04
N ILE A 579 9.43 -29.03 3.85
CA ILE A 579 10.40 -30.07 3.51
C ILE A 579 10.43 -31.12 4.64
N LEU A 580 10.54 -30.70 5.89
CA LEU A 580 10.56 -31.59 7.05
C LEU A 580 9.28 -32.43 7.14
N GLN A 581 8.11 -31.78 7.01
CA GLN A 581 6.82 -32.49 6.94
C GLN A 581 6.80 -33.52 5.80
N THR A 582 7.27 -33.16 4.60
CA THR A 582 7.31 -34.05 3.45
C THR A 582 8.21 -35.26 3.69
N ILE A 583 9.38 -35.06 4.32
CA ILE A 583 10.31 -36.14 4.67
C ILE A 583 9.68 -37.06 5.73
N ILE A 584 9.11 -36.50 6.80
CA ILE A 584 8.43 -37.27 7.86
C ILE A 584 7.30 -38.13 7.26
N PHE A 585 6.46 -37.55 6.40
CA PHE A 585 5.38 -38.28 5.74
C PHE A 585 5.90 -39.41 4.81
N ARG A 586 7.03 -39.21 4.13
CA ARG A 586 7.66 -40.25 3.34
C ARG A 586 8.15 -41.41 4.18
N TRP A 587 8.75 -41.15 5.34
CA TRP A 587 9.24 -42.17 6.25
C TRP A 587 8.10 -42.96 6.94
N THR A 588 7.00 -42.30 7.25
CA THR A 588 5.86 -42.88 7.95
C THR A 588 4.90 -43.61 6.99
N THR A 589 4.99 -43.38 5.68
CA THR A 589 4.10 -43.98 4.67
C THR A 589 4.69 -45.24 4.08
N ASP A 590 4.06 -46.39 4.35
CA ASP A 590 4.42 -47.66 3.78
C ASP A 590 3.75 -47.84 2.40
N ASP A 591 4.55 -47.80 1.33
CA ASP A 591 4.07 -47.91 -0.05
C ASP A 591 3.34 -49.24 -0.34
N LYS A 592 3.69 -50.33 0.36
CA LYS A 592 3.00 -51.62 0.23
C LYS A 592 1.59 -51.57 0.80
N LYS A 593 1.42 -50.93 1.93
CA LYS A 593 0.08 -50.74 2.55
C LYS A 593 -0.80 -49.84 1.69
N VAL A 594 -0.21 -48.76 1.12
CA VAL A 594 -0.93 -47.84 0.20
C VAL A 594 -1.40 -48.60 -1.04
N LEU A 595 -0.58 -49.49 -1.64
CA LEU A 595 -0.95 -50.32 -2.77
C LEU A 595 -2.10 -51.27 -2.42
N ALA A 596 -2.00 -51.97 -1.29
CA ALA A 596 -3.05 -52.89 -0.82
C ALA A 596 -4.38 -52.17 -0.54
N GLU A 597 -4.34 -50.96 0.08
CA GLU A 597 -5.55 -50.12 0.25
C GLU A 597 -6.16 -49.71 -1.10
N MET A 598 -5.34 -49.39 -2.09
CA MET A 598 -5.81 -49.00 -3.42
C MET A 598 -6.48 -50.16 -4.14
N GLU A 599 -5.89 -51.36 -4.11
CA GLU A 599 -6.47 -52.57 -4.70
C GLU A 599 -7.79 -52.98 -4.01
N ALA A 600 -7.84 -52.88 -2.67
CA ALA A 600 -9.05 -53.16 -1.92
C ALA A 600 -10.18 -52.14 -2.26
N ASN A 601 -9.84 -50.87 -2.43
CA ASN A 601 -10.79 -49.85 -2.82
C ASN A 601 -11.23 -49.95 -4.28
N ALA A 602 -10.37 -50.39 -5.18
CA ALA A 602 -10.73 -50.69 -6.57
C ALA A 602 -11.75 -51.83 -6.69
N LYS A 603 -11.59 -52.88 -5.87
CA LYS A 603 -12.56 -53.99 -5.76
C LYS A 603 -13.91 -53.53 -5.20
N LYS A 604 -13.92 -52.63 -4.21
CA LYS A 604 -15.16 -52.09 -3.60
C LYS A 604 -15.91 -51.13 -4.52
N LYS A 605 -15.21 -50.32 -5.34
CA LYS A 605 -15.81 -49.34 -6.27
C LYS A 605 -16.47 -49.96 -7.50
N GLY A 606 -16.19 -51.19 -7.83
CA GLY A 606 -16.89 -51.91 -8.92
C GLY A 606 -18.41 -51.98 -8.75
N ASN A 607 -18.91 -51.70 -7.52
CA ASN A 607 -20.33 -51.78 -7.14
C ASN A 607 -21.01 -50.46 -6.76
N GLN A 608 -20.32 -49.27 -6.86
CA GLN A 608 -20.92 -47.99 -6.45
C GLN A 608 -21.31 -47.13 -7.65
N LYS A 609 -22.54 -46.57 -7.63
CA LYS A 609 -23.03 -45.56 -8.58
C LYS A 609 -22.11 -44.30 -8.56
N LYS A 610 -21.71 -43.85 -9.74
CA LYS A 610 -20.90 -42.61 -9.90
C LYS A 610 -21.57 -41.42 -9.25
N SER A 611 -20.80 -40.54 -8.56
CA SER A 611 -21.34 -39.32 -7.98
C SER A 611 -21.91 -38.40 -9.07
N GLY A 612 -22.99 -37.64 -8.78
CA GLY A 612 -23.69 -36.82 -9.76
C GLY A 612 -22.79 -35.78 -10.48
N PHE A 613 -21.71 -35.32 -9.83
CA PHE A 613 -20.72 -34.41 -10.44
C PHE A 613 -19.83 -35.13 -11.46
N ALA A 614 -19.33 -36.35 -11.12
CA ALA A 614 -18.51 -37.13 -12.02
C ALA A 614 -19.31 -37.61 -13.26
N ALA A 615 -20.60 -37.92 -13.06
CA ALA A 615 -21.51 -38.28 -14.17
C ALA A 615 -21.78 -37.08 -15.10
N ARG A 616 -21.91 -35.86 -14.57
CA ARG A 616 -22.06 -34.62 -15.38
C ARG A 616 -20.79 -34.28 -16.16
N LEU A 617 -19.62 -34.42 -15.56
CA LEU A 617 -18.34 -34.17 -16.23
C LEU A 617 -18.10 -35.17 -17.39
N GLU A 618 -18.42 -36.45 -17.17
CA GLU A 618 -18.33 -37.47 -18.20
C GLU A 618 -19.34 -37.25 -19.34
N ALA A 619 -20.55 -36.78 -19.02
CA ALA A 619 -21.54 -36.41 -20.02
C ALA A 619 -21.07 -35.23 -20.88
N MET A 620 -20.51 -34.17 -20.28
CA MET A 620 -19.93 -33.03 -21.01
C MET A 620 -18.75 -33.46 -21.91
N GLN A 621 -17.85 -34.35 -21.41
CA GLN A 621 -16.74 -34.85 -22.21
C GLN A 621 -17.22 -35.70 -23.40
N ARG A 622 -18.25 -36.53 -23.22
CA ARG A 622 -18.85 -37.32 -24.31
C ARG A 622 -19.51 -36.42 -25.37
N GLU A 623 -20.15 -35.33 -24.93
CA GLU A 623 -20.77 -34.37 -25.82
C GLU A 623 -19.73 -33.57 -26.63
N GLN A 624 -18.64 -33.13 -26.01
CA GLN A 624 -17.51 -32.52 -26.71
C GLN A 624 -16.87 -33.48 -27.73
N GLN A 625 -16.66 -34.75 -27.37
CA GLN A 625 -16.13 -35.75 -28.30
C GLN A 625 -17.09 -36.02 -29.47
N ARG A 626 -18.39 -35.99 -29.22
CA ARG A 626 -19.40 -36.15 -30.29
C ARG A 626 -19.37 -34.96 -31.24
N LEU A 627 -19.34 -33.73 -30.73
CA LEU A 627 -19.22 -32.53 -31.54
C LEU A 627 -17.91 -32.49 -32.35
N ALA A 628 -16.79 -32.87 -31.74
CA ALA A 628 -15.52 -32.95 -32.45
C ALA A 628 -15.53 -33.99 -33.57
N ARG A 629 -16.18 -35.16 -33.36
CA ARG A 629 -16.37 -36.17 -34.41
C ARG A 629 -17.31 -35.71 -35.53
N GLU A 630 -18.36 -34.97 -35.22
CA GLU A 630 -19.29 -34.39 -36.22
C GLU A 630 -18.59 -33.30 -37.03
N GLN A 631 -17.76 -32.45 -36.41
CA GLN A 631 -16.94 -31.46 -37.12
C GLN A 631 -15.89 -32.10 -38.03
N ALA A 632 -15.20 -33.14 -37.56
CA ALA A 632 -14.25 -33.87 -38.38
C ALA A 632 -14.92 -34.57 -39.59
N LYS A 633 -16.13 -35.15 -39.41
CA LYS A 633 -16.92 -35.71 -40.52
C LYS A 633 -17.44 -34.63 -41.48
N ALA A 634 -17.76 -33.45 -40.99
CA ALA A 634 -18.19 -32.33 -41.85
C ALA A 634 -17.02 -31.78 -42.69
N GLN A 635 -15.78 -31.75 -42.13
CA GLN A 635 -14.57 -31.37 -42.86
C GLN A 635 -14.15 -32.40 -43.92
N MET A 636 -14.39 -33.70 -43.69
CA MET A 636 -14.14 -34.77 -44.72
C MET A 636 -15.19 -34.80 -45.85
N ARG A 637 -16.32 -34.11 -45.70
CA ARG A 637 -17.36 -34.02 -46.71
C ARG A 637 -17.29 -32.76 -47.59
N ARG A 638 -16.36 -31.86 -47.26
CA ARG A 638 -15.95 -30.74 -48.11
C ARG A 638 -14.66 -31.04 -48.84
#